data_8cf5769c90cbef64f3d7a7a61d667f63
#
_entry.id   8cf5769c90cbef64f3d7a7a61d667f63
#
_cell.length_a   1.000
_cell.length_b   1.000
_cell.length_c   1.000
_cell.angle_alpha   90.00
_cell.angle_beta   90.00
_cell.angle_gamma   90.00
#
_symmetry.space_group_name_H-M   'P 1'
#
loop_
_entity.id
_entity.type
_entity.pdbx_description
1 polymer ?
#
loop_
_entity_poly.entity_id
_entity_poly.type
_entity_poly.pdbx_seq_one_letter_code
_entity_poly.pdbx_strand_id
1 'polypeptide(L)'
;MEFQLFTGKNVDDAITKALVSLGVTSDKLEYEVVEKGSNGILGIGSKPAKINARVKEEVNEVAETPEDVEKVAVEFLTKVFDAMKLTVKINVTVKEDNVDIDLVGDDMGVLIGKRGQTLDSLQYLVSLVINKKSDKYLRVKLDTENYRERRRETLENLAKNIAFKVKRTKRPVSLEPMNPYERRVIHSALQNDRYVTTKSEGEEPYRHVVVMLKK
;
A
#
# COMPACT_ATOMS: atom_id res chain seq x y z
N MET A 1 -13.85 4.47 -26.15
CA MET A 1 -13.41 3.92 -27.46
C MET A 1 -14.56 3.19 -28.14
N GLU A 2 -14.63 3.17 -29.49
CA GLU A 2 -15.69 2.48 -30.23
C GLU A 2 -15.52 0.96 -30.20
N PHE A 3 -16.61 0.22 -30.29
CA PHE A 3 -16.59 -1.23 -30.40
C PHE A 3 -15.98 -1.66 -31.75
N GLN A 4 -15.08 -2.63 -31.72
CA GLN A 4 -14.46 -3.23 -32.89
C GLN A 4 -14.87 -4.70 -33.00
N LEU A 5 -15.14 -5.17 -34.24
CA LEU A 5 -15.57 -6.53 -34.50
C LEU A 5 -14.35 -7.47 -34.60
N PHE A 6 -14.34 -8.52 -33.79
CA PHE A 6 -13.32 -9.57 -33.85
C PHE A 6 -13.95 -10.90 -34.19
N THR A 7 -13.25 -11.71 -34.99
CA THR A 7 -13.73 -13.01 -35.45
C THR A 7 -12.77 -14.12 -35.05
N GLY A 8 -13.31 -15.24 -34.57
CA GLY A 8 -12.52 -16.39 -34.14
C GLY A 8 -13.19 -17.72 -34.55
N LYS A 9 -12.45 -18.82 -34.35
CA LYS A 9 -13.01 -20.18 -34.54
C LYS A 9 -14.12 -20.47 -33.53
N ASN A 10 -13.98 -19.94 -32.32
CA ASN A 10 -14.96 -19.93 -31.24
C ASN A 10 -14.88 -18.58 -30.50
N VAL A 11 -15.72 -18.39 -29.49
CA VAL A 11 -15.76 -17.13 -28.72
C VAL A 11 -14.42 -16.86 -28.02
N ASP A 12 -13.79 -17.88 -27.44
CA ASP A 12 -12.51 -17.73 -26.73
C ASP A 12 -11.36 -17.31 -27.66
N ASP A 13 -11.33 -17.84 -28.90
CA ASP A 13 -10.36 -17.43 -29.93
C ASP A 13 -10.60 -15.99 -30.38
N ALA A 14 -11.87 -15.56 -30.47
CA ALA A 14 -12.21 -14.17 -30.80
C ALA A 14 -11.81 -13.21 -29.66
N ILE A 15 -12.03 -13.59 -28.40
CA ILE A 15 -11.58 -12.82 -27.21
C ILE A 15 -10.05 -12.71 -27.19
N THR A 16 -9.33 -13.83 -27.40
CA THR A 16 -7.88 -13.82 -27.43
C THR A 16 -7.33 -12.88 -28.51
N LYS A 17 -7.92 -12.87 -29.69
CA LYS A 17 -7.54 -11.93 -30.76
C LYS A 17 -7.84 -10.49 -30.41
N ALA A 18 -8.96 -10.22 -29.75
CA ALA A 18 -9.30 -8.88 -29.27
C ALA A 18 -8.26 -8.40 -28.23
N LEU A 19 -7.90 -9.24 -27.25
CA LEU A 19 -6.89 -8.93 -26.23
C LEU A 19 -5.53 -8.58 -26.86
N VAL A 20 -5.08 -9.39 -27.82
CA VAL A 20 -3.80 -9.16 -28.51
C VAL A 20 -3.86 -7.89 -29.37
N SER A 21 -4.96 -7.70 -30.12
CA SER A 21 -5.09 -6.54 -31.02
C SER A 21 -5.23 -5.23 -30.28
N LEU A 22 -5.96 -5.22 -29.17
CA LEU A 22 -6.16 -4.03 -28.34
C LEU A 22 -5.04 -3.82 -27.30
N GLY A 23 -4.15 -4.78 -27.13
CA GLY A 23 -3.00 -4.69 -26.20
C GLY A 23 -3.39 -4.62 -24.73
N VAL A 24 -4.51 -5.29 -24.35
CA VAL A 24 -5.06 -5.22 -22.98
C VAL A 24 -5.23 -6.60 -22.37
N THR A 25 -5.33 -6.63 -21.05
CA THR A 25 -5.65 -7.83 -20.27
C THR A 25 -7.15 -8.08 -20.20
N SER A 26 -7.59 -9.27 -19.84
CA SER A 26 -9.01 -9.68 -19.86
C SER A 26 -9.91 -8.86 -18.93
N ASP A 27 -9.37 -8.33 -17.85
CA ASP A 27 -10.05 -7.44 -16.89
C ASP A 27 -10.37 -6.05 -17.49
N LYS A 28 -9.59 -5.64 -18.51
CA LYS A 28 -9.73 -4.36 -19.22
C LYS A 28 -10.48 -4.48 -20.56
N LEU A 29 -10.97 -5.67 -20.90
CA LEU A 29 -11.76 -5.89 -22.10
C LEU A 29 -13.25 -5.91 -21.77
N GLU A 30 -14.04 -5.10 -22.48
CA GLU A 30 -15.49 -5.18 -22.54
C GLU A 30 -15.86 -5.76 -23.88
N TYR A 31 -16.67 -6.84 -23.88
CA TYR A 31 -17.08 -7.47 -25.13
C TYR A 31 -18.53 -7.95 -25.08
N GLU A 32 -19.14 -8.00 -26.26
CA GLU A 32 -20.47 -8.54 -26.49
C GLU A 32 -20.40 -9.61 -27.59
N VAL A 33 -21.02 -10.77 -27.36
CA VAL A 33 -21.04 -11.87 -28.33
C VAL A 33 -22.11 -11.64 -29.35
N VAL A 34 -21.72 -11.36 -30.60
CA VAL A 34 -22.64 -11.15 -31.75
C VAL A 34 -23.06 -12.50 -32.34
N GLU A 35 -22.07 -13.42 -32.56
CA GLU A 35 -22.35 -14.76 -33.08
C GLU A 35 -21.43 -15.76 -32.35
N LYS A 36 -22.03 -16.85 -31.80
CA LYS A 36 -21.27 -17.87 -31.04
C LYS A 36 -20.38 -18.77 -31.90
N GLY A 37 -20.62 -18.77 -33.22
CA GLY A 37 -19.98 -19.71 -34.13
C GLY A 37 -20.52 -21.14 -34.01
N SER A 38 -20.18 -22.00 -34.95
CA SER A 38 -20.50 -23.44 -34.91
C SER A 38 -19.40 -24.25 -35.61
N ASN A 39 -19.08 -25.42 -35.08
CA ASN A 39 -18.01 -26.28 -35.60
C ASN A 39 -18.43 -27.09 -36.87
N GLY A 40 -19.69 -26.99 -37.33
CA GLY A 40 -20.18 -27.81 -38.45
C GLY A 40 -20.16 -29.32 -38.17
N ILE A 41 -20.75 -30.12 -39.06
CA ILE A 41 -20.60 -31.59 -39.01
C ILE A 41 -19.48 -31.98 -39.98
N LEU A 42 -18.45 -32.63 -39.48
CA LEU A 42 -17.23 -33.08 -40.27
C LEU A 42 -16.52 -31.91 -40.99
N GLY A 43 -16.53 -30.69 -40.44
CA GLY A 43 -15.86 -29.53 -41.02
C GLY A 43 -16.63 -28.83 -42.16
N ILE A 44 -17.78 -29.32 -42.52
CA ILE A 44 -18.67 -28.68 -43.55
C ILE A 44 -19.71 -27.81 -42.84
N GLY A 45 -19.75 -26.49 -43.17
CA GLY A 45 -20.71 -25.54 -42.60
C GLY A 45 -20.31 -24.88 -41.29
N SER A 46 -19.01 -24.87 -40.93
CA SER A 46 -18.49 -24.11 -39.77
C SER A 46 -18.73 -22.62 -39.96
N LYS A 47 -19.28 -21.97 -38.93
CA LYS A 47 -19.44 -20.51 -38.88
C LYS A 47 -18.49 -19.94 -37.84
N PRO A 48 -17.74 -18.87 -38.13
CA PRO A 48 -16.87 -18.24 -37.16
C PRO A 48 -17.71 -17.57 -36.06
N ALA A 49 -17.15 -17.54 -34.85
CA ALA A 49 -17.66 -16.70 -33.78
C ALA A 49 -17.30 -15.23 -34.03
N LYS A 50 -18.20 -14.32 -33.65
CA LYS A 50 -17.96 -12.89 -33.74
C LYS A 50 -18.30 -12.23 -32.42
N ILE A 51 -17.39 -11.35 -31.97
CA ILE A 51 -17.61 -10.50 -30.80
C ILE A 51 -17.37 -9.05 -31.19
N ASN A 52 -18.13 -8.14 -30.61
CA ASN A 52 -17.77 -6.73 -30.56
C ASN A 52 -16.98 -6.52 -29.24
N ALA A 53 -15.81 -5.94 -29.33
CA ALA A 53 -15.00 -5.68 -28.15
C ALA A 53 -14.43 -4.25 -28.18
N ARG A 54 -14.28 -3.69 -26.98
CA ARG A 54 -13.59 -2.42 -26.76
C ARG A 54 -12.76 -2.48 -25.48
N VAL A 55 -11.82 -1.59 -25.37
CA VAL A 55 -11.14 -1.35 -24.09
C VAL A 55 -12.13 -0.70 -23.14
N LYS A 56 -12.31 -1.26 -21.95
CA LYS A 56 -13.07 -0.59 -20.88
C LYS A 56 -12.43 0.76 -20.64
N GLU A 57 -13.18 1.81 -20.80
CA GLU A 57 -12.77 3.11 -20.29
C GLU A 57 -12.77 2.99 -18.76
N GLU A 58 -11.56 2.88 -18.16
CA GLU A 58 -11.45 3.24 -16.76
C GLU A 58 -11.82 4.73 -16.72
N VAL A 59 -13.03 5.02 -16.25
CA VAL A 59 -13.35 6.37 -15.80
C VAL A 59 -12.46 6.55 -14.59
N ASN A 60 -11.25 7.09 -14.81
CA ASN A 60 -10.46 7.67 -13.75
C ASN A 60 -11.26 8.91 -13.32
N GLU A 61 -12.25 8.70 -12.44
CA GLU A 61 -12.82 9.81 -11.71
C GLU A 61 -11.66 10.42 -10.93
N VAL A 62 -11.18 11.54 -11.42
CA VAL A 62 -10.20 12.35 -10.71
C VAL A 62 -10.87 12.81 -9.44
N ALA A 63 -10.26 12.52 -8.32
CA ALA A 63 -10.76 12.96 -7.02
C ALA A 63 -10.49 14.47 -6.88
N GLU A 64 -11.41 15.28 -7.39
CA GLU A 64 -11.29 16.75 -7.40
C GLU A 64 -11.68 17.38 -6.07
N THR A 65 -12.50 16.69 -5.27
CA THR A 65 -13.01 17.19 -4.00
C THR A 65 -12.46 16.40 -2.80
N PRO A 66 -12.40 16.99 -1.62
CA PRO A 66 -12.07 16.28 -0.38
C PRO A 66 -12.96 15.05 -0.13
N GLU A 67 -14.24 15.13 -0.51
CA GLU A 67 -15.20 14.03 -0.38
C GLU A 67 -14.88 12.85 -1.31
N ASP A 68 -14.35 13.11 -2.50
CA ASP A 68 -13.92 12.06 -3.43
C ASP A 68 -12.66 11.37 -2.93
N VAL A 69 -11.72 12.12 -2.36
CA VAL A 69 -10.51 11.57 -1.72
C VAL A 69 -10.90 10.66 -0.55
N GLU A 70 -11.84 11.10 0.30
CA GLU A 70 -12.37 10.29 1.41
C GLU A 70 -13.00 8.99 0.90
N LYS A 71 -13.88 9.05 -0.10
CA LYS A 71 -14.51 7.86 -0.71
C LYS A 71 -13.48 6.87 -1.23
N VAL A 72 -12.47 7.35 -1.96
CA VAL A 72 -11.40 6.51 -2.50
C VAL A 72 -10.62 5.80 -1.39
N ALA A 73 -10.28 6.52 -0.32
CA ALA A 73 -9.56 5.97 0.83
C ALA A 73 -10.41 4.90 1.55
N VAL A 74 -11.67 5.22 1.86
CA VAL A 74 -12.59 4.34 2.57
C VAL A 74 -12.87 3.08 1.75
N GLU A 75 -13.17 3.22 0.45
CA GLU A 75 -13.45 2.07 -0.42
C GLU A 75 -12.26 1.10 -0.49
N PHE A 76 -11.05 1.62 -0.66
CA PHE A 76 -9.84 0.80 -0.70
C PHE A 76 -9.60 0.08 0.63
N LEU A 77 -9.61 0.82 1.74
CA LEU A 77 -9.34 0.27 3.06
C LEU A 77 -10.41 -0.74 3.50
N THR A 78 -11.69 -0.48 3.20
CA THR A 78 -12.79 -1.42 3.49
C THR A 78 -12.55 -2.75 2.79
N LYS A 79 -12.22 -2.74 1.48
CA LYS A 79 -11.91 -3.98 0.74
C LYS A 79 -10.73 -4.76 1.36
N VAL A 80 -9.70 -4.06 1.83
CA VAL A 80 -8.55 -4.68 2.51
C VAL A 80 -8.98 -5.30 3.83
N PHE A 81 -9.74 -4.57 4.66
CA PHE A 81 -10.16 -5.05 5.97
C PHE A 81 -11.17 -6.19 5.87
N ASP A 82 -12.09 -6.15 4.90
CA ASP A 82 -13.01 -7.27 4.61
C ASP A 82 -12.25 -8.55 4.24
N ALA A 83 -11.23 -8.42 3.38
CA ALA A 83 -10.36 -9.55 3.01
C ALA A 83 -9.56 -10.09 4.21
N MET A 84 -9.18 -9.22 5.15
CA MET A 84 -8.54 -9.60 6.42
C MET A 84 -9.53 -10.07 7.49
N LYS A 85 -10.85 -9.98 7.25
CA LYS A 85 -11.93 -10.28 8.20
C LYS A 85 -11.86 -9.44 9.48
N LEU A 86 -11.52 -8.17 9.34
CA LEU A 86 -11.41 -7.21 10.43
C LEU A 86 -12.56 -6.19 10.35
N THR A 87 -13.17 -5.90 11.49
CA THR A 87 -14.15 -4.82 11.62
C THR A 87 -13.43 -3.55 12.08
N VAL A 88 -13.29 -2.57 11.17
CA VAL A 88 -12.54 -1.34 11.42
C VAL A 88 -13.38 -0.14 11.02
N LYS A 89 -13.49 0.82 11.91
CA LYS A 89 -14.05 2.15 11.61
C LYS A 89 -12.92 3.01 11.02
N ILE A 90 -13.17 3.58 9.86
CA ILE A 90 -12.22 4.41 9.13
C ILE A 90 -12.70 5.87 9.24
N ASN A 91 -11.91 6.73 9.87
CA ASN A 91 -12.17 8.16 9.95
C ASN A 91 -11.15 8.87 9.06
N VAL A 92 -11.61 9.58 8.05
CA VAL A 92 -10.75 10.33 7.12
C VAL A 92 -10.97 11.82 7.31
N THR A 93 -9.90 12.58 7.36
CA THR A 93 -9.94 14.04 7.42
C THR A 93 -9.01 14.59 6.35
N VAL A 94 -9.57 15.34 5.41
CA VAL A 94 -8.82 15.98 4.33
C VAL A 94 -8.67 17.47 4.63
N LYS A 95 -7.43 17.97 4.70
CA LYS A 95 -7.10 19.37 4.91
C LYS A 95 -6.01 19.80 3.95
N GLU A 96 -6.35 20.69 3.02
CA GLU A 96 -5.42 21.13 1.98
C GLU A 96 -4.78 19.92 1.26
N ASP A 97 -3.46 19.75 1.37
CA ASP A 97 -2.71 18.66 0.76
C ASP A 97 -2.45 17.48 1.72
N ASN A 98 -3.10 17.45 2.91
CA ASN A 98 -2.91 16.41 3.90
C ASN A 98 -4.19 15.59 4.07
N VAL A 99 -4.03 14.27 4.11
CA VAL A 99 -5.09 13.29 4.35
C VAL A 99 -4.72 12.51 5.60
N ASP A 100 -5.40 12.80 6.71
CA ASP A 100 -5.23 12.09 7.97
C ASP A 100 -6.30 10.99 8.07
N ILE A 101 -5.86 9.75 8.23
CA ILE A 101 -6.72 8.56 8.35
C ILE A 101 -6.48 7.94 9.72
N ASP A 102 -7.52 7.85 10.53
CA ASP A 102 -7.50 7.20 11.83
C ASP A 102 -8.36 5.92 11.82
N LEU A 103 -7.77 4.80 12.24
CA LEU A 103 -8.39 3.49 12.27
C LEU A 103 -8.77 3.13 13.69
N VAL A 104 -10.04 2.73 13.90
CA VAL A 104 -10.58 2.39 15.22
C VAL A 104 -11.28 1.03 15.16
N GLY A 105 -10.95 0.13 16.06
CA GLY A 105 -11.54 -1.22 16.17
C GLY A 105 -10.93 -2.03 17.30
N ASP A 106 -11.35 -3.28 17.46
CA ASP A 106 -10.94 -4.12 18.57
C ASP A 106 -9.55 -4.76 18.36
N ASP A 107 -9.22 -5.17 17.14
CA ASP A 107 -7.99 -5.93 16.81
C ASP A 107 -6.92 -5.07 16.12
N MET A 108 -6.74 -3.83 16.55
CA MET A 108 -5.80 -2.89 15.91
C MET A 108 -4.35 -3.35 15.96
N GLY A 109 -3.98 -4.23 16.88
CA GLY A 109 -2.65 -4.86 16.94
C GLY A 109 -2.25 -5.58 15.64
N VAL A 110 -3.21 -6.17 14.91
CA VAL A 110 -2.98 -6.82 13.61
C VAL A 110 -2.62 -5.79 12.55
N LEU A 111 -3.31 -4.64 12.55
CA LEU A 111 -3.06 -3.53 11.61
C LEU A 111 -1.77 -2.77 11.92
N ILE A 112 -1.37 -2.71 13.18
CA ILE A 112 -0.06 -2.18 13.58
C ILE A 112 1.03 -3.13 13.07
N GLY A 113 0.88 -4.44 13.35
CA GLY A 113 1.86 -5.45 13.04
C GLY A 113 3.16 -5.32 13.85
N LYS A 114 4.20 -6.03 13.43
CA LYS A 114 5.50 -5.99 14.10
C LYS A 114 6.13 -4.59 13.97
N ARG A 115 6.16 -3.85 15.09
CA ARG A 115 6.76 -2.50 15.14
C ARG A 115 6.18 -1.50 14.13
N GLY A 116 4.90 -1.60 13.81
CA GLY A 116 4.26 -0.69 12.88
C GLY A 116 4.49 -0.99 11.40
N GLN A 117 5.10 -2.11 11.03
CA GLN A 117 5.40 -2.44 9.63
C GLN A 117 4.13 -2.62 8.79
N THR A 118 3.09 -3.25 9.34
CA THR A 118 1.81 -3.40 8.63
C THR A 118 1.15 -2.03 8.43
N LEU A 119 1.17 -1.19 9.46
CA LEU A 119 0.62 0.16 9.40
C LEU A 119 1.35 1.03 8.36
N ASP A 120 2.67 0.93 8.28
CA ASP A 120 3.47 1.64 7.28
C ASP A 120 3.17 1.14 5.85
N SER A 121 2.98 -0.16 5.67
CA SER A 121 2.62 -0.77 4.38
C SER A 121 1.21 -0.34 3.94
N LEU A 122 0.23 -0.34 4.86
CA LEU A 122 -1.12 0.14 4.59
C LEU A 122 -1.12 1.62 4.21
N GLN A 123 -0.37 2.46 4.94
CA GLN A 123 -0.23 3.87 4.61
C GLN A 123 0.35 4.07 3.21
N TYR A 124 1.38 3.31 2.86
CA TYR A 124 1.98 3.38 1.53
C TYR A 124 0.97 3.01 0.43
N LEU A 125 0.24 1.89 0.60
CA LEU A 125 -0.73 1.44 -0.38
C LEU A 125 -1.90 2.41 -0.55
N VAL A 126 -2.50 2.90 0.55
CA VAL A 126 -3.59 3.87 0.45
C VAL A 126 -3.11 5.19 -0.13
N SER A 127 -1.87 5.61 0.16
CA SER A 127 -1.26 6.80 -0.46
C SER A 127 -1.12 6.64 -1.98
N LEU A 128 -0.72 5.47 -2.47
CA LEU A 128 -0.65 5.21 -3.92
C LEU A 128 -2.04 5.28 -4.58
N VAL A 129 -3.05 4.69 -3.93
CA VAL A 129 -4.42 4.66 -4.47
C VAL A 129 -5.03 6.05 -4.54
N ILE A 130 -4.87 6.86 -3.48
CA ILE A 130 -5.35 8.25 -3.44
C ILE A 130 -4.63 9.07 -4.50
N ASN A 131 -3.29 9.04 -4.53
CA ASN A 131 -2.51 9.87 -5.45
C ASN A 131 -2.61 9.45 -6.92
N LYS A 132 -3.02 8.20 -7.20
CA LYS A 132 -3.35 7.77 -8.57
C LYS A 132 -4.59 8.47 -9.12
N LYS A 133 -5.52 8.85 -8.23
CA LYS A 133 -6.81 9.47 -8.59
C LYS A 133 -6.84 10.98 -8.36
N SER A 134 -5.78 11.59 -7.84
CA SER A 134 -5.69 13.02 -7.55
C SER A 134 -4.74 13.72 -8.51
N ASP A 135 -5.11 14.91 -8.99
CA ASP A 135 -4.23 15.75 -9.83
C ASP A 135 -3.09 16.38 -9.02
N LYS A 136 -3.27 16.51 -7.70
CA LYS A 136 -2.28 17.06 -6.78
C LYS A 136 -1.71 15.95 -5.89
N TYR A 137 -0.45 16.09 -5.51
CA TYR A 137 0.14 15.17 -4.56
C TYR A 137 -0.38 15.42 -3.15
N LEU A 138 -1.09 14.44 -2.60
CA LEU A 138 -1.64 14.44 -1.26
C LEU A 138 -0.74 13.65 -0.30
N ARG A 139 -0.44 14.23 0.85
CA ARG A 139 0.31 13.59 1.93
C ARG A 139 -0.64 12.79 2.81
N VAL A 140 -0.55 11.48 2.72
CA VAL A 140 -1.39 10.57 3.50
C VAL A 140 -0.68 10.17 4.78
N LYS A 141 -1.36 10.32 5.91
CA LYS A 141 -0.96 9.82 7.21
C LYS A 141 -2.03 8.84 7.70
N LEU A 142 -1.61 7.64 8.08
CA LEU A 142 -2.50 6.61 8.62
C LEU A 142 -1.99 6.24 10.01
N ASP A 143 -2.88 6.25 11.00
CA ASP A 143 -2.57 5.88 12.37
C ASP A 143 -3.72 5.09 13.00
N THR A 144 -3.48 4.47 14.12
CA THR A 144 -4.46 3.80 14.95
C THR A 144 -4.06 3.90 16.41
N GLU A 145 -5.00 4.24 17.30
CA GLU A 145 -4.76 4.34 18.75
C GLU A 145 -3.54 5.18 19.15
N ASN A 146 -3.20 6.19 18.35
CA ASN A 146 -1.99 6.98 18.59
C ASN A 146 -0.69 6.14 18.64
N TYR A 147 -0.64 5.05 17.86
CA TYR A 147 0.48 4.11 17.88
C TYR A 147 1.82 4.79 17.59
N ARG A 148 1.88 5.69 16.60
CA ARG A 148 3.13 6.32 16.20
C ARG A 148 3.76 7.13 17.32
N GLU A 149 2.96 7.85 18.10
CA GLU A 149 3.45 8.62 19.24
C GLU A 149 3.88 7.69 20.39
N ARG A 150 3.07 6.71 20.77
CA ARG A 150 3.44 5.70 21.79
C ARG A 150 4.70 4.93 21.40
N ARG A 151 4.88 4.63 20.12
CA ARG A 151 6.07 3.96 19.62
C ARG A 151 7.31 4.84 19.73
N ARG A 152 7.19 6.12 19.41
CA ARG A 152 8.24 7.12 19.57
C ARG A 152 8.71 7.20 21.03
N GLU A 153 7.80 7.35 21.96
CA GLU A 153 8.11 7.38 23.41
C GLU A 153 8.81 6.10 23.88
N THR A 154 8.33 4.95 23.40
CA THR A 154 8.98 3.65 23.70
C THR A 154 10.42 3.61 23.22
N LEU A 155 10.72 4.12 22.03
CA LEU A 155 12.07 4.17 21.46
C LEU A 155 12.97 5.16 22.21
N GLU A 156 12.43 6.32 22.61
CA GLU A 156 13.17 7.31 23.42
C GLU A 156 13.55 6.73 24.80
N ASN A 157 12.63 6.01 25.44
CA ASN A 157 12.87 5.33 26.71
C ASN A 157 13.88 4.18 26.56
N LEU A 158 13.77 3.40 25.47
CA LEU A 158 14.76 2.38 25.12
C LEU A 158 16.15 2.99 24.99
N ALA A 159 16.27 4.11 24.25
CA ALA A 159 17.54 4.80 24.05
C ALA A 159 18.19 5.21 25.39
N LYS A 160 17.41 5.82 26.30
CA LYS A 160 17.89 6.21 27.64
C LYS A 160 18.37 5.01 28.46
N ASN A 161 17.60 3.90 28.45
CA ASN A 161 17.95 2.67 29.17
C ASN A 161 19.25 2.04 28.63
N ILE A 162 19.40 2.00 27.30
CA ILE A 162 20.61 1.48 26.66
C ILE A 162 21.82 2.38 26.93
N ALA A 163 21.63 3.70 26.89
CA ALA A 163 22.70 4.64 27.26
C ALA A 163 23.19 4.41 28.70
N PHE A 164 22.27 4.22 29.65
CA PHE A 164 22.63 3.87 31.04
C PHE A 164 23.38 2.55 31.11
N LYS A 165 22.94 1.51 30.40
CA LYS A 165 23.63 0.21 30.32
C LYS A 165 25.05 0.37 29.79
N VAL A 166 25.25 1.10 28.69
CA VAL A 166 26.55 1.36 28.08
C VAL A 166 27.49 2.12 29.05
N LYS A 167 26.98 3.15 29.75
CA LYS A 167 27.73 3.89 30.75
C LYS A 167 28.23 2.99 31.90
N ARG A 168 27.39 2.07 32.34
CA ARG A 168 27.70 1.13 33.44
C ARG A 168 28.65 0.02 32.98
N THR A 169 28.40 -0.61 31.85
CA THR A 169 29.14 -1.79 31.39
C THR A 169 30.40 -1.46 30.59
N LYS A 170 30.53 -0.21 30.14
CA LYS A 170 31.58 0.26 29.24
C LYS A 170 31.69 -0.49 27.90
N ARG A 171 30.64 -1.26 27.55
CA ARG A 171 30.59 -2.05 26.32
C ARG A 171 29.55 -1.47 25.37
N PRO A 172 29.80 -1.46 24.05
CA PRO A 172 28.80 -1.06 23.07
C PRO A 172 27.62 -2.04 23.09
N VAL A 173 26.45 -1.53 22.76
CA VAL A 173 25.22 -2.32 22.65
C VAL A 173 24.61 -2.08 21.28
N SER A 174 24.43 -3.16 20.52
CA SER A 174 23.70 -3.16 19.26
C SER A 174 22.21 -3.38 19.54
N LEU A 175 21.38 -2.55 18.95
CA LEU A 175 19.93 -2.70 18.98
C LEU A 175 19.46 -3.64 17.86
N GLU A 176 18.21 -4.02 17.90
CA GLU A 176 17.62 -4.79 16.80
C GLU A 176 17.45 -3.93 15.55
N PRO A 177 17.36 -4.56 14.35
CA PRO A 177 17.04 -3.86 13.11
C PRO A 177 15.75 -3.06 13.22
N MET A 178 15.75 -1.84 12.68
CA MET A 178 14.61 -0.94 12.69
C MET A 178 14.64 -0.02 11.47
N ASN A 179 13.49 0.52 11.11
CA ASN A 179 13.35 1.39 9.94
C ASN A 179 14.12 2.73 10.11
N PRO A 180 14.37 3.49 9.03
CA PRO A 180 15.15 4.74 9.09
C PRO A 180 14.60 5.79 10.04
N TYR A 181 13.25 5.86 10.18
CA TYR A 181 12.60 6.80 11.10
C TYR A 181 12.89 6.44 12.56
N GLU A 182 12.74 5.17 12.93
CA GLU A 182 12.99 4.68 14.28
C GLU A 182 14.47 4.89 14.68
N ARG A 183 15.41 4.61 13.74
CA ARG A 183 16.83 4.89 13.99
C ARG A 183 17.09 6.37 14.26
N ARG A 184 16.40 7.26 13.55
CA ARG A 184 16.50 8.70 13.78
C ARG A 184 15.99 9.12 15.17
N VAL A 185 14.90 8.50 15.66
CA VAL A 185 14.40 8.74 17.02
C VAL A 185 15.46 8.39 18.05
N ILE A 186 16.12 7.21 17.95
CA ILE A 186 17.19 6.81 18.86
C ILE A 186 18.38 7.78 18.79
N HIS A 187 18.81 8.16 17.58
CA HIS A 187 19.92 9.12 17.41
C HIS A 187 19.58 10.47 18.04
N SER A 188 18.39 10.98 17.81
CA SER A 188 17.94 12.27 18.37
C SER A 188 17.85 12.24 19.89
N ALA A 189 17.33 11.16 20.46
CA ALA A 189 17.19 10.99 21.91
C ALA A 189 18.56 11.01 22.64
N LEU A 190 19.64 10.59 21.97
CA LEU A 190 20.98 10.50 22.54
C LEU A 190 21.97 11.53 21.99
N GLN A 191 21.55 12.41 21.10
CA GLN A 191 22.40 13.39 20.43
C GLN A 191 23.17 14.27 21.43
N ASN A 192 22.50 14.72 22.49
CA ASN A 192 23.06 15.62 23.50
C ASN A 192 23.61 14.88 24.73
N ASP A 193 23.66 13.55 24.71
CA ASP A 193 24.26 12.81 25.82
C ASP A 193 25.79 13.04 25.87
N ARG A 194 26.32 13.30 27.08
CA ARG A 194 27.76 13.65 27.27
C ARG A 194 28.68 12.43 27.14
N TYR A 195 28.20 11.23 27.39
CA TYR A 195 29.03 10.03 27.59
C TYR A 195 28.85 8.99 26.48
N VAL A 196 27.74 9.00 25.77
CA VAL A 196 27.47 8.02 24.72
C VAL A 196 27.29 8.68 23.35
N THR A 197 27.59 7.92 22.34
CA THR A 197 27.31 8.25 20.94
C THR A 197 26.61 7.09 20.25
N THR A 198 26.00 7.36 19.11
CA THR A 198 25.23 6.36 18.35
C THR A 198 25.70 6.32 16.91
N LYS A 199 25.73 5.12 16.34
CA LYS A 199 26.02 4.87 14.91
C LYS A 199 25.03 3.88 14.33
N SER A 200 24.61 4.06 13.08
CA SER A 200 23.84 3.05 12.35
C SER A 200 24.77 2.14 11.57
N GLU A 201 24.64 0.83 11.76
CA GLU A 201 25.44 -0.21 11.11
C GLU A 201 24.56 -1.21 10.37
N GLY A 202 25.17 -1.91 9.37
CA GLY A 202 24.48 -2.90 8.53
C GLY A 202 23.75 -2.27 7.34
N GLU A 203 23.17 -3.13 6.51
CA GLU A 203 22.39 -2.78 5.33
C GLU A 203 20.90 -3.09 5.55
N GLU A 204 20.01 -2.40 4.85
CA GLU A 204 18.57 -2.71 4.93
C GLU A 204 18.28 -4.13 4.42
N PRO A 205 17.39 -4.88 5.02
CA PRO A 205 16.48 -4.53 6.12
C PRO A 205 17.07 -4.78 7.53
N TYR A 206 18.36 -5.13 7.65
CA TYR A 206 19.01 -5.50 8.92
C TYR A 206 19.75 -4.34 9.60
N ARG A 207 19.62 -3.13 9.03
CA ARG A 207 20.29 -1.95 9.56
C ARG A 207 19.76 -1.57 10.94
N HIS A 208 20.68 -1.33 11.87
CA HIS A 208 20.40 -1.12 13.29
C HIS A 208 21.25 -0.02 13.89
N VAL A 209 20.91 0.41 15.10
CA VAL A 209 21.68 1.40 15.86
C VAL A 209 22.60 0.70 16.86
N VAL A 210 23.84 1.14 16.93
CA VAL A 210 24.81 0.77 17.96
C VAL A 210 25.04 1.97 18.86
N VAL A 211 24.89 1.77 20.18
CA VAL A 211 25.16 2.78 21.20
C VAL A 211 26.49 2.45 21.85
N MET A 212 27.42 3.41 21.90
CA MET A 212 28.78 3.22 22.44
C MET A 212 29.23 4.44 23.24
N LEU A 213 30.28 4.29 24.02
CA LEU A 213 30.91 5.42 24.72
C LEU A 213 31.50 6.41 23.72
N LYS A 214 31.39 7.70 24.03
CA LYS A 214 32.20 8.72 23.36
C LYS A 214 33.68 8.49 23.70
N LYS A 215 34.53 8.61 22.70
CA LYS A 215 36.00 8.62 22.89
C LYS A 215 36.46 9.96 23.45
#